data_074ad0e10dd6b747374cb26c98b72305
#
_entry.id   074ad0e10dd6b747374cb26c98b72305
#
_cell.length_a   1.000
_cell.length_b   1.000
_cell.length_c   1.000
_cell.angle_alpha   90.00
_cell.angle_beta   90.00
_cell.angle_gamma   90.00
#
_symmetry.space_group_name_H-M   'P 1'
#
loop_
_entity.id
_entity.type
_entity.pdbx_description
1 polymer ?
#
loop_
_entity_poly.entity_id
_entity_poly.type
_entity_poly.pdbx_seq_one_letter_code
_entity_poly.pdbx_strand_id
1 'polypeptide(L)'
;MNIWDFQTRLTRRLLIWSVFSVALSTLTFFSANSLLRGLAIQFCVWGIIDAGIAIFGAQVSVKKRLKVQETDLAESEAKEIHWLERVLWINTALDVLYILGGLWLMQTKGVESPLWRGHGLGVVIQGGFLFFFDFFHAFSIRNIRPS
;
A
#
# COMPACT_ATOMS: atom_id res chain seq x y z
N MET A 1 -1.49 21.60 -7.30
CA MET A 1 -2.19 20.38 -6.80
C MET A 1 -2.29 20.53 -5.29
N ASN A 2 -3.49 20.53 -4.74
CA ASN A 2 -3.70 20.60 -3.29
C ASN A 2 -3.60 19.20 -2.65
N ILE A 3 -3.56 19.15 -1.32
CA ILE A 3 -3.40 17.89 -0.57
C ILE A 3 -4.56 16.92 -0.80
N TRP A 4 -5.78 17.41 -0.97
CA TRP A 4 -6.98 16.58 -1.17
C TRP A 4 -6.96 15.86 -2.51
N ASP A 5 -6.50 16.53 -3.57
CA ASP A 5 -6.31 15.92 -4.88
C ASP A 5 -5.19 14.89 -4.87
N PHE A 6 -4.12 15.16 -4.11
CA PHE A 6 -3.04 14.22 -3.92
C PHE A 6 -3.53 12.93 -3.23
N GLN A 7 -4.26 13.07 -2.12
CA GLN A 7 -4.83 11.91 -1.41
C GLN A 7 -5.79 11.11 -2.29
N THR A 8 -6.62 11.77 -3.09
CA THR A 8 -7.52 11.11 -4.03
C THR A 8 -6.74 10.28 -5.07
N ARG A 9 -5.66 10.82 -5.61
CA ARG A 9 -4.80 10.10 -6.56
C ARG A 9 -4.06 8.95 -5.90
N LEU A 10 -3.56 9.16 -4.69
CA LEU A 10 -2.85 8.14 -3.91
C LEU A 10 -3.77 6.95 -3.63
N THR A 11 -4.94 7.18 -3.04
CA THR A 11 -5.91 6.12 -2.71
C THR A 11 -6.43 5.41 -3.97
N ARG A 12 -6.66 6.15 -5.06
CA ARG A 12 -7.06 5.55 -6.34
C ARG A 12 -5.98 4.62 -6.91
N ARG A 13 -4.70 5.02 -6.87
CA ARG A 13 -3.58 4.19 -7.35
C ARG A 13 -3.43 2.94 -6.51
N LEU A 14 -3.54 3.05 -5.18
CA LEU A 14 -3.50 1.91 -4.27
C LEU A 14 -4.67 0.96 -4.53
N LEU A 15 -5.87 1.49 -4.77
CA LEU A 15 -7.05 0.69 -5.11
C LEU A 15 -6.87 -0.06 -6.45
N ILE A 16 -6.27 0.57 -7.46
CA ILE A 16 -5.96 -0.10 -8.74
C ILE A 16 -5.01 -1.27 -8.50
N TRP A 17 -3.96 -1.10 -7.72
CA TRP A 17 -3.03 -2.17 -7.36
C TRP A 17 -3.73 -3.30 -6.61
N SER A 18 -4.58 -2.96 -5.66
CA SER A 18 -5.36 -3.92 -4.88
C SER A 18 -6.27 -4.79 -5.77
N VAL A 19 -7.00 -4.16 -6.70
CA VAL A 19 -7.85 -4.88 -7.66
C VAL A 19 -7.01 -5.79 -8.56
N PHE A 20 -5.87 -5.31 -9.06
CA PHE A 20 -4.93 -6.11 -9.83
C PHE A 20 -4.42 -7.32 -9.03
N SER A 21 -4.04 -7.12 -7.76
CA SER A 21 -3.57 -8.17 -6.86
C SER A 21 -4.63 -9.24 -6.65
N VAL A 22 -5.87 -8.86 -6.36
CA VAL A 22 -6.97 -9.82 -6.17
C VAL A 22 -7.29 -10.56 -7.47
N ALA A 23 -7.31 -9.87 -8.61
CA ALA A 23 -7.55 -10.49 -9.91
C ALA A 23 -6.46 -11.54 -10.23
N LEU A 24 -5.19 -11.19 -10.05
CA LEU A 24 -4.06 -12.10 -10.26
C LEU A 24 -4.14 -13.31 -9.31
N SER A 25 -4.49 -13.08 -8.05
CA SER A 25 -4.73 -14.14 -7.07
C SER A 25 -5.79 -15.12 -7.57
N THR A 26 -6.93 -14.63 -8.03
CA THR A 26 -8.04 -15.47 -8.52
C THR A 26 -7.60 -16.34 -9.70
N LEU A 27 -6.82 -15.79 -10.63
CA LEU A 27 -6.32 -16.51 -11.79
C LEU A 27 -5.30 -17.60 -11.44
N THR A 28 -4.48 -17.38 -10.40
CA THR A 28 -3.37 -18.27 -10.04
C THR A 28 -3.71 -19.25 -8.91
N PHE A 29 -4.77 -19.00 -8.14
CA PHE A 29 -5.14 -19.82 -6.98
C PHE A 29 -5.44 -21.27 -7.32
N PHE A 30 -6.09 -21.50 -8.46
CA PHE A 30 -6.47 -22.85 -8.93
C PHE A 30 -5.34 -23.59 -9.63
N SER A 31 -4.13 -23.02 -9.66
CA SER A 31 -2.97 -23.71 -10.21
C SER A 31 -2.63 -24.96 -9.41
N ALA A 32 -2.24 -26.03 -10.10
CA ALA A 32 -1.68 -27.23 -9.47
C ALA A 32 -0.32 -26.99 -8.78
N ASN A 33 0.35 -25.88 -9.15
CA ASN A 33 1.66 -25.52 -8.62
C ASN A 33 1.52 -24.89 -7.21
N SER A 34 2.08 -25.55 -6.20
CA SER A 34 2.02 -25.11 -4.80
C SER A 34 2.67 -23.75 -4.57
N LEU A 35 3.74 -23.42 -5.32
CA LEU A 35 4.39 -22.10 -5.23
C LEU A 35 3.42 -21.00 -5.70
N LEU A 36 2.75 -21.20 -6.83
CA LEU A 36 1.75 -20.24 -7.34
C LEU A 36 0.57 -20.09 -6.39
N ARG A 37 0.13 -21.15 -5.71
CA ARG A 37 -0.92 -21.04 -4.69
C ARG A 37 -0.49 -20.24 -3.49
N GLY A 38 0.73 -20.43 -2.99
CA GLY A 38 1.28 -19.61 -1.89
C GLY A 38 1.36 -18.13 -2.26
N LEU A 39 1.82 -17.83 -3.47
CA LEU A 39 1.85 -16.49 -4.04
C LEU A 39 0.43 -15.89 -4.16
N ALA A 40 -0.52 -16.67 -4.71
CA ALA A 40 -1.91 -16.23 -4.86
C ALA A 40 -2.57 -15.86 -3.54
N ILE A 41 -2.34 -16.64 -2.48
CA ILE A 41 -2.88 -16.34 -1.14
C ILE A 41 -2.34 -14.98 -0.65
N GLN A 42 -1.06 -14.70 -0.82
CA GLN A 42 -0.49 -13.41 -0.42
C GLN A 42 -1.06 -12.25 -1.24
N PHE A 43 -1.20 -12.41 -2.55
CA PHE A 43 -1.81 -11.39 -3.40
C PHE A 43 -3.28 -11.12 -3.03
N CYS A 44 -4.04 -12.15 -2.63
CA CYS A 44 -5.39 -11.98 -2.13
C CYS A 44 -5.43 -11.20 -0.81
N VAL A 45 -4.65 -11.65 0.17
CA VAL A 45 -4.64 -11.06 1.52
C VAL A 45 -4.19 -9.60 1.46
N TRP A 46 -3.06 -9.31 0.82
CA TRP A 46 -2.54 -7.95 0.68
C TRP A 46 -3.47 -7.09 -0.17
N GLY A 47 -4.02 -7.62 -1.26
CA GLY A 47 -4.98 -6.90 -2.09
C GLY A 47 -6.22 -6.47 -1.30
N ILE A 48 -6.74 -7.30 -0.40
CA ILE A 48 -7.87 -6.94 0.46
C ILE A 48 -7.47 -5.87 1.49
N ILE A 49 -6.28 -6.00 2.10
CA ILE A 49 -5.76 -5.02 3.06
C ILE A 49 -5.59 -3.66 2.37
N ASP A 50 -4.93 -3.62 1.23
CA ASP A 50 -4.68 -2.40 0.45
C ASP A 50 -5.99 -1.74 -0.01
N ALA A 51 -7.01 -2.54 -0.42
CA ALA A 51 -8.34 -2.04 -0.73
C ALA A 51 -8.99 -1.37 0.49
N GLY A 52 -8.90 -2.02 1.65
CA GLY A 52 -9.40 -1.47 2.91
C GLY A 52 -8.74 -0.13 3.25
N ILE A 53 -7.41 -0.06 3.17
CA ILE A 53 -6.65 1.18 3.42
C ILE A 53 -7.05 2.28 2.44
N ALA A 54 -7.15 1.95 1.14
CA ALA A 54 -7.51 2.92 0.11
C ALA A 54 -8.93 3.48 0.30
N ILE A 55 -9.90 2.61 0.56
CA ILE A 55 -11.31 3.01 0.75
C ILE A 55 -11.46 3.83 2.03
N PHE A 56 -10.89 3.35 3.14
CA PHE A 56 -10.96 4.06 4.42
C PHE A 56 -10.24 5.41 4.34
N GLY A 57 -9.05 5.46 3.74
CA GLY A 57 -8.28 6.68 3.53
C GLY A 57 -9.06 7.70 2.69
N ALA A 58 -9.72 7.26 1.60
CA ALA A 58 -10.56 8.12 0.77
C ALA A 58 -11.75 8.70 1.56
N GLN A 59 -12.43 7.88 2.36
CA GLN A 59 -13.57 8.34 3.18
C GLN A 59 -13.15 9.36 4.24
N VAL A 60 -12.02 9.11 4.92
CA VAL A 60 -11.48 10.03 5.93
C VAL A 60 -11.08 11.35 5.29
N SER A 61 -10.42 11.32 4.12
CA SER A 61 -10.03 12.52 3.38
C SER A 61 -11.23 13.37 3.01
N VAL A 62 -12.28 12.76 2.45
CA VAL A 62 -13.53 13.47 2.11
C VAL A 62 -14.18 14.11 3.35
N LYS A 63 -14.29 13.35 4.46
CA LYS A 63 -14.88 13.87 5.70
C LYS A 63 -14.07 15.03 6.28
N LYS A 64 -12.75 14.97 6.24
CA LYS A 64 -11.87 16.06 6.70
C LYS A 64 -12.09 17.31 5.83
N ARG A 65 -12.03 17.16 4.51
CA ARG A 65 -12.22 18.26 3.56
C ARG A 65 -13.54 18.99 3.78
N LEU A 66 -14.64 18.27 4.01
CA LEU A 66 -15.96 18.86 4.25
C LEU A 66 -16.07 19.63 5.58
N LYS A 67 -15.19 19.38 6.55
CA LYS A 67 -15.19 20.04 7.85
C LYS A 67 -14.31 21.28 7.91
N VAL A 68 -13.46 21.50 6.92
CA VAL A 68 -12.55 22.65 6.88
C VAL A 68 -13.32 23.89 6.46
N GLN A 69 -13.27 24.93 7.30
CA GLN A 69 -13.78 26.26 6.98
C GLN A 69 -12.77 27.01 6.11
N GLU A 70 -13.23 27.93 5.27
CA GLU A 70 -12.34 28.71 4.38
C GLU A 70 -11.26 29.50 5.15
N THR A 71 -11.57 29.96 6.35
CA THR A 71 -10.65 30.72 7.22
C THR A 71 -9.47 29.90 7.74
N ASP A 72 -9.61 28.55 7.81
CA ASP A 72 -8.64 27.64 8.41
C ASP A 72 -8.04 26.68 7.37
N LEU A 73 -8.31 26.92 6.08
CA LEU A 73 -7.96 26.00 5.01
C LEU A 73 -6.45 25.74 4.95
N ALA A 74 -5.62 26.80 4.92
CA ALA A 74 -4.18 26.68 4.79
C ALA A 74 -3.55 25.93 5.98
N GLU A 75 -4.00 26.20 7.20
CA GLU A 75 -3.51 25.54 8.40
C GLU A 75 -3.90 24.05 8.42
N SER A 76 -5.13 23.74 8.03
CA SER A 76 -5.64 22.37 7.96
C SER A 76 -4.90 21.56 6.89
N GLU A 77 -4.65 22.15 5.72
CA GLU A 77 -3.87 21.53 4.65
C GLU A 77 -2.42 21.28 5.08
N ALA A 78 -1.78 22.22 5.76
CA ALA A 78 -0.41 22.07 6.28
C ALA A 78 -0.32 20.90 7.29
N LYS A 79 -1.27 20.81 8.22
CA LYS A 79 -1.34 19.69 9.19
C LYS A 79 -1.51 18.34 8.48
N GLU A 80 -2.36 18.29 7.45
CA GLU A 80 -2.61 17.05 6.71
C GLU A 80 -1.41 16.63 5.86
N ILE A 81 -0.68 17.57 5.26
CA ILE A 81 0.57 17.32 4.54
C ILE A 81 1.59 16.68 5.48
N HIS A 82 1.86 17.29 6.63
CA HIS A 82 2.83 16.76 7.59
C HIS A 82 2.43 15.40 8.17
N TRP A 83 1.14 15.19 8.44
CA TRP A 83 0.65 13.91 8.93
C TRP A 83 0.84 12.82 7.87
N LEU A 84 0.41 13.08 6.63
CA LEU A 84 0.51 12.10 5.56
C LEU A 84 1.96 11.81 5.17
N GLU A 85 2.84 12.84 5.14
CA GLU A 85 4.27 12.65 4.92
C GLU A 85 4.87 11.69 5.95
N ARG A 86 4.53 11.88 7.22
CA ARG A 86 4.98 10.98 8.31
C ARG A 86 4.49 9.56 8.12
N VAL A 87 3.21 9.38 7.79
CA VAL A 87 2.62 8.05 7.55
C VAL A 87 3.32 7.35 6.39
N LEU A 88 3.55 8.04 5.27
CA LEU A 88 4.25 7.47 4.11
C LEU A 88 5.68 7.03 4.45
N TRP A 89 6.42 7.81 5.25
CA TRP A 89 7.76 7.39 5.69
C TRP A 89 7.75 6.21 6.65
N ILE A 90 6.78 6.14 7.57
CA ILE A 90 6.60 4.99 8.46
C ILE A 90 6.28 3.74 7.64
N ASN A 91 5.36 3.84 6.68
CA ASN A 91 5.02 2.73 5.79
C ASN A 91 6.23 2.26 4.98
N THR A 92 6.98 3.20 4.36
CA THR A 92 8.22 2.86 3.65
C THR A 92 9.19 2.05 4.52
N ALA A 93 9.34 2.39 5.80
CA ALA A 93 10.19 1.62 6.73
C ALA A 93 9.60 0.24 7.04
N LEU A 94 8.27 0.14 7.22
CA LEU A 94 7.58 -1.13 7.43
C LEU A 94 7.69 -2.05 6.21
N ASP A 95 7.64 -1.49 4.99
CA ASP A 95 7.76 -2.26 3.75
C ASP A 95 9.11 -2.93 3.62
N VAL A 96 10.20 -2.26 4.08
CA VAL A 96 11.52 -2.89 4.18
C VAL A 96 11.48 -4.10 5.11
N LEU A 97 10.79 -4.01 6.26
CA LEU A 97 10.64 -5.15 7.17
C LEU A 97 9.83 -6.29 6.55
N TYR A 98 8.79 -5.99 5.77
CA TYR A 98 8.03 -7.00 5.03
C TYR A 98 8.89 -7.69 3.98
N ILE A 99 9.69 -6.96 3.21
CA ILE A 99 10.62 -7.53 2.24
C ILE A 99 11.62 -8.46 2.94
N LEU A 100 12.24 -8.01 4.03
CA LEU A 100 13.18 -8.82 4.81
C LEU A 100 12.50 -10.07 5.39
N GLY A 101 11.29 -9.95 5.92
CA GLY A 101 10.49 -11.07 6.42
C GLY A 101 10.13 -12.08 5.35
N GLY A 102 9.75 -11.61 4.15
CA GLY A 102 9.49 -12.48 3.00
C GLY A 102 10.74 -13.23 2.53
N LEU A 103 11.89 -12.55 2.44
CA LEU A 103 13.17 -13.17 2.12
C LEU A 103 13.58 -14.22 3.17
N TRP A 104 13.43 -13.88 4.44
CA TRP A 104 13.69 -14.82 5.54
C TRP A 104 12.80 -16.07 5.43
N LEU A 105 11.51 -15.90 5.14
CA LEU A 105 10.57 -17.01 4.96
C LEU A 105 10.98 -17.91 3.80
N MET A 106 11.43 -17.32 2.68
CA MET A 106 11.92 -18.09 1.52
C MET A 106 13.16 -18.91 1.85
N GLN A 107 14.09 -18.36 2.65
CA GLN A 107 15.35 -19.00 3.02
C GLN A 107 15.21 -20.05 4.13
N THR A 108 14.13 -20.01 4.88
CA THR A 108 13.86 -20.97 5.97
C THR A 108 12.81 -22.01 5.54
N LYS A 109 11.54 -21.72 5.76
CA LYS A 109 10.41 -22.61 5.42
C LYS A 109 10.29 -22.89 3.92
N GLY A 110 10.68 -21.91 3.08
CA GLY A 110 10.60 -22.01 1.63
C GLY A 110 11.62 -22.97 1.00
N VAL A 111 12.68 -23.36 1.72
CA VAL A 111 13.67 -24.36 1.25
C VAL A 111 13.01 -25.76 1.14
N GLU A 112 12.19 -26.10 2.12
CA GLU A 112 11.56 -27.41 2.23
C GLU A 112 10.17 -27.48 1.58
N SER A 113 9.52 -26.33 1.38
CA SER A 113 8.15 -26.27 0.89
C SER A 113 7.95 -25.21 -0.19
N PRO A 114 7.61 -25.62 -1.42
CA PRO A 114 7.25 -24.68 -2.50
C PRO A 114 6.12 -23.74 -2.13
N LEU A 115 5.16 -24.18 -1.32
CA LEU A 115 4.04 -23.35 -0.84
C LEU A 115 4.57 -22.19 0.01
N TRP A 116 5.43 -22.46 1.01
CA TRP A 116 6.02 -21.43 1.85
C TRP A 116 6.96 -20.49 1.07
N ARG A 117 7.66 -21.03 0.07
CA ARG A 117 8.45 -20.23 -0.85
C ARG A 117 7.57 -19.26 -1.63
N GLY A 118 6.39 -19.71 -2.07
CA GLY A 118 5.39 -18.87 -2.73
C GLY A 118 4.84 -17.77 -1.81
N HIS A 119 4.59 -18.08 -0.53
CA HIS A 119 4.21 -17.06 0.46
C HIS A 119 5.30 -16.01 0.63
N GLY A 120 6.56 -16.42 0.84
CA GLY A 120 7.68 -15.49 0.98
C GLY A 120 7.85 -14.59 -0.25
N LEU A 121 7.77 -15.17 -1.45
CA LEU A 121 7.85 -14.43 -2.71
C LEU A 121 6.70 -13.41 -2.85
N GLY A 122 5.48 -13.81 -2.49
CA GLY A 122 4.32 -12.92 -2.49
C GLY A 122 4.50 -11.73 -1.56
N VAL A 123 5.02 -11.95 -0.35
CA VAL A 123 5.33 -10.85 0.60
C VAL A 123 6.42 -9.94 0.04
N VAL A 124 7.48 -10.48 -0.58
CA VAL A 124 8.55 -9.66 -1.19
C VAL A 124 8.02 -8.80 -2.33
N ILE A 125 7.15 -9.34 -3.19
CA ILE A 125 6.58 -8.58 -4.32
C ILE A 125 5.65 -7.49 -3.80
N GLN A 126 4.76 -7.79 -2.86
CA GLN A 126 3.83 -6.82 -2.30
C GLN A 126 4.57 -5.72 -1.51
N GLY A 127 5.49 -6.11 -0.62
CA GLY A 127 6.32 -5.16 0.11
C GLY A 127 7.20 -4.31 -0.80
N GLY A 128 7.75 -4.89 -1.88
CA GLY A 128 8.52 -4.16 -2.88
C GLY A 128 7.69 -3.11 -3.62
N PHE A 129 6.47 -3.46 -4.03
CA PHE A 129 5.55 -2.49 -4.64
C PHE A 129 5.20 -1.37 -3.67
N LEU A 130 4.79 -1.70 -2.43
CA LEU A 130 4.40 -0.72 -1.42
C LEU A 130 5.57 0.18 -1.05
N PHE A 131 6.79 -0.37 -0.91
CA PHE A 131 7.99 0.41 -0.66
C PHE A 131 8.19 1.51 -1.70
N PHE A 132 8.17 1.18 -2.99
CA PHE A 132 8.32 2.18 -4.04
C PHE A 132 7.13 3.14 -4.09
N PHE A 133 5.93 2.63 -3.88
CA PHE A 133 4.71 3.42 -3.83
C PHE A 133 4.79 4.49 -2.74
N ASP A 134 5.04 4.11 -1.49
CA ASP A 134 5.08 5.01 -0.35
C ASP A 134 6.29 5.95 -0.41
N PHE A 135 7.45 5.44 -0.81
CA PHE A 135 8.67 6.22 -0.99
C PHE A 135 8.48 7.36 -2.01
N PHE A 136 7.99 7.06 -3.21
CA PHE A 136 7.77 8.10 -4.22
C PHE A 136 6.69 9.10 -3.82
N HIS A 137 5.64 8.66 -3.13
CA HIS A 137 4.61 9.58 -2.64
C HIS A 137 5.11 10.42 -1.47
N ALA A 138 5.97 9.90 -0.59
CA ALA A 138 6.62 10.66 0.48
C ALA A 138 7.52 11.79 -0.05
N PHE A 139 8.20 11.58 -1.19
CA PHE A 139 8.93 12.65 -1.85
C PHE A 139 8.01 13.64 -2.57
N SER A 140 6.98 13.14 -3.23
CA SER A 140 6.06 13.97 -4.02
C SER A 140 5.25 14.93 -3.17
N ILE A 141 4.87 14.53 -1.95
CA ILE A 141 4.06 15.36 -1.04
C ILE A 141 4.79 16.63 -0.60
N ARG A 142 6.13 16.61 -0.53
CA ARG A 142 6.96 17.77 -0.15
C ARG A 142 6.83 18.95 -1.11
N ASN A 143 6.40 18.70 -2.34
CA ASN A 143 6.19 19.74 -3.35
C ASN A 143 4.79 20.37 -3.28
N ILE A 144 3.94 19.89 -2.38
CA ILE A 144 2.58 20.43 -2.18
C ILE A 144 2.67 21.58 -1.19
N ARG A 145 2.08 22.72 -1.56
CA ARG A 145 1.96 23.89 -0.69
C ARG A 145 0.50 24.08 -0.31
N PRO A 146 0.23 24.49 0.95
CA PRO A 146 -1.10 24.90 1.36
C PRO A 146 -1.60 26.05 0.46
N SER A 147 -2.89 26.10 0.24
CA SER A 147 -3.57 27.13 -0.59
C SER A 147 -3.67 28.45 0.12
#